data_21198e2521a3b5f04a667744df84c462
#
_entry.id   21198e2521a3b5f04a667744df84c462
#
_cell.length_a   1.000
_cell.length_b   1.000
_cell.length_c   1.000
_cell.angle_alpha   90.00
_cell.angle_beta   90.00
_cell.angle_gamma   90.00
#
_symmetry.space_group_name_H-M   'P 1'
#
loop_
_entity.id
_entity.type
_entity.pdbx_description
1 polymer ?
#
loop_
_entity_poly.entity_id
_entity_poly.type
_entity_poly.pdbx_seq_one_letter_code
_entity_poly.pdbx_strand_id
1 'polypeptide(L)'
;MKTGFYFYQRRWYRDRDNGKLECRIKEDGMGVELYTVMVGVTVLLPPGPAAITKSSVEAVEGQPYQLRCSSRGGSPSPDITWTRGLSDLPLPANVTKSSDKDAETTSVLEIIPRKEDDGVEYRCDVSNRAITSPMSSGSSINISVNCKYNFVL
;
A
#
# COMPACT_ATOMS: atom_id res chain seq x y z
N MET A 1 -17.58 0.17 48.32
CA MET A 1 -16.83 0.44 47.09
C MET A 1 -17.57 -0.20 45.92
N LYS A 2 -18.11 0.57 45.01
CA LYS A 2 -18.65 0.03 43.74
C LYS A 2 -17.57 0.13 42.69
N THR A 3 -16.88 -0.96 42.40
CA THR A 3 -15.95 -1.08 41.27
C THR A 3 -16.80 -1.36 40.04
N GLY A 4 -17.04 -0.33 39.24
CA GLY A 4 -17.71 -0.46 37.94
C GLY A 4 -16.67 -0.46 36.83
N PHE A 5 -16.60 -1.54 36.05
CA PHE A 5 -15.85 -1.53 34.81
C PHE A 5 -16.76 -0.99 33.71
N TYR A 6 -16.39 0.12 33.08
CA TYR A 6 -17.09 0.67 31.93
C TYR A 6 -16.35 0.29 30.65
N PHE A 7 -16.99 -0.48 29.77
CA PHE A 7 -16.50 -0.77 28.44
C PHE A 7 -17.13 0.23 27.47
N TYR A 8 -16.29 1.04 26.83
CA TYR A 8 -16.74 1.89 25.74
C TYR A 8 -16.48 1.19 24.40
N GLN A 9 -17.55 0.78 23.73
CA GLN A 9 -17.47 0.39 22.33
C GLN A 9 -17.63 1.64 21.46
N ARG A 10 -16.58 2.03 20.75
CA ARG A 10 -16.51 3.26 19.96
C ARG A 10 -16.04 2.98 18.55
N ARG A 11 -16.63 3.69 17.58
CA ARG A 11 -16.10 3.72 16.22
C ARG A 11 -14.86 4.61 16.17
N TRP A 12 -13.75 4.06 15.71
CA TRP A 12 -12.47 4.74 15.63
C TRP A 12 -12.33 5.50 14.30
N TYR A 13 -11.77 6.69 14.33
CA TYR A 13 -11.52 7.54 13.17
C TYR A 13 -10.06 7.98 13.18
N ARG A 14 -9.32 7.75 12.06
CA ARG A 14 -7.89 8.09 11.93
C ARG A 14 -7.58 9.50 12.38
N ASP A 15 -8.41 10.45 11.96
CA ASP A 15 -8.15 11.88 12.13
C ASP A 15 -8.38 12.39 13.55
N ARG A 16 -9.16 11.65 14.30
CA ARG A 16 -9.54 12.03 15.66
C ARG A 16 -8.89 11.15 16.71
N ASP A 17 -8.73 9.88 16.40
CA ASP A 17 -8.45 8.85 17.42
C ASP A 17 -7.01 8.32 17.35
N ASN A 18 -6.20 8.74 16.35
CA ASN A 18 -4.76 8.49 16.36
C ASN A 18 -4.09 9.32 17.44
N GLY A 19 -3.25 8.68 18.24
CA GLY A 19 -2.48 9.37 19.27
C GLY A 19 -2.34 8.59 20.56
N LYS A 20 -2.27 9.33 21.67
CA LYS A 20 -2.16 8.75 23.00
C LYS A 20 -3.47 8.93 23.74
N LEU A 21 -3.98 7.85 24.31
CA LEU A 21 -5.06 7.86 25.27
C LEU A 21 -4.48 7.79 26.67
N GLU A 22 -4.95 8.65 27.53
CA GLU A 22 -4.56 8.68 28.93
C GLU A 22 -5.72 8.16 29.80
N CYS A 23 -5.46 7.16 30.60
CA CYS A 23 -6.37 6.66 31.61
C CYS A 23 -5.85 7.08 32.97
N ARG A 24 -6.63 7.87 33.71
CA ARG A 24 -6.31 8.35 35.05
C ARG A 24 -7.26 7.74 36.06
N ILE A 25 -6.72 7.15 37.10
CA ILE A 25 -7.47 6.69 38.26
C ILE A 25 -7.29 7.72 39.37
N LYS A 26 -8.40 8.28 39.85
CA LYS A 26 -8.42 9.28 40.92
C LYS A 26 -9.21 8.74 42.13
N GLU A 27 -8.77 9.11 43.30
CA GLU A 27 -9.53 8.87 44.53
C GLU A 27 -10.88 9.57 44.45
N ASP A 28 -11.96 8.85 44.72
CA ASP A 28 -13.36 9.35 44.68
C ASP A 28 -13.75 10.09 43.37
N GLY A 29 -13.06 9.81 42.27
CA GLY A 29 -13.36 10.38 40.96
C GLY A 29 -12.86 11.82 40.72
N MET A 30 -12.65 12.62 41.75
CA MET A 30 -12.15 13.99 41.66
C MET A 30 -10.95 14.28 42.55
N GLY A 31 -10.54 13.34 43.40
CA GLY A 31 -9.46 13.47 44.36
C GLY A 31 -8.05 13.35 43.75
N VAL A 32 -7.11 12.94 44.60
CA VAL A 32 -5.70 12.77 44.22
C VAL A 32 -5.56 11.70 43.14
N GLU A 33 -4.70 11.96 42.15
CA GLU A 33 -4.37 11.02 41.08
C GLU A 33 -3.57 9.85 41.67
N LEU A 34 -4.15 8.64 41.61
CA LEU A 34 -3.55 7.42 42.15
C LEU A 34 -2.71 6.71 41.11
N TYR A 35 -3.12 6.75 39.84
CA TYR A 35 -2.45 6.05 38.77
C TYR A 35 -2.79 6.63 37.40
N THR A 36 -1.80 6.74 36.53
CA THR A 36 -1.97 7.17 35.13
C THR A 36 -1.30 6.20 34.20
N VAL A 37 -2.02 5.76 33.16
CA VAL A 37 -1.50 4.94 32.06
C VAL A 37 -1.74 5.65 30.74
N MET A 38 -0.72 5.70 29.91
CA MET A 38 -0.81 6.16 28.52
C MET A 38 -0.80 4.97 27.56
N VAL A 39 -1.77 4.92 26.65
CA VAL A 39 -1.87 3.91 25.60
C VAL A 39 -1.80 4.59 24.24
N GLY A 40 -0.86 4.17 23.40
CA GLY A 40 -0.79 4.60 22.00
C GLY A 40 -1.86 3.90 21.17
N VAL A 41 -2.66 4.68 20.46
CA VAL A 41 -3.67 4.18 19.52
C VAL A 41 -3.28 4.58 18.11
N THR A 42 -3.29 3.61 17.21
CA THR A 42 -3.09 3.82 15.77
C THR A 42 -4.29 3.25 15.02
N VAL A 43 -5.00 4.11 14.32
CA VAL A 43 -6.13 3.67 13.48
C VAL A 43 -5.60 3.28 12.12
N LEU A 44 -5.75 1.99 11.79
CA LEU A 44 -5.34 1.44 10.51
C LEU A 44 -6.45 1.64 9.47
N LEU A 45 -6.07 2.04 8.27
CA LEU A 45 -6.97 2.15 7.12
C LEU A 45 -6.37 1.40 5.93
N PRO A 46 -7.17 0.58 5.22
CA PRO A 46 -6.69 -0.04 4.00
C PRO A 46 -6.42 1.01 2.92
N PRO A 47 -5.48 0.77 2.00
CA PRO A 47 -5.27 1.60 0.83
C PRO A 47 -6.43 1.47 -0.15
N GLY A 48 -6.53 2.42 -1.07
CA GLY A 48 -7.41 2.33 -2.23
C GLY A 48 -6.95 1.27 -3.23
N PRO A 49 -7.73 1.04 -4.28
CA PRO A 49 -7.39 0.05 -5.30
C PRO A 49 -6.11 0.43 -6.05
N ALA A 50 -5.37 -0.60 -6.51
CA ALA A 50 -4.23 -0.43 -7.38
C ALA A 50 -4.68 0.03 -8.77
N ALA A 51 -3.96 0.99 -9.36
CA ALA A 51 -4.14 1.43 -10.73
C ALA A 51 -2.82 1.34 -11.49
N ILE A 52 -2.79 0.61 -12.61
CA ILE A 52 -1.60 0.50 -13.45
C ILE A 52 -1.76 1.38 -14.68
N THR A 53 -0.69 2.11 -15.00
CA THR A 53 -0.52 2.83 -16.26
C THR A 53 0.81 2.44 -16.90
N LYS A 54 0.89 2.50 -18.21
CA LYS A 54 2.11 2.22 -18.99
C LYS A 54 2.59 3.47 -19.74
N SER A 55 3.89 3.53 -19.99
CA SER A 55 4.52 4.67 -20.68
C SER A 55 4.07 4.80 -22.13
N SER A 56 3.74 3.69 -22.79
CA SER A 56 3.23 3.63 -24.16
C SER A 56 2.31 2.43 -24.34
N VAL A 57 1.57 2.38 -25.45
CA VAL A 57 0.66 1.26 -25.77
C VAL A 57 1.45 -0.03 -25.97
N GLU A 58 2.58 0.06 -26.67
CA GLU A 58 3.44 -1.07 -27.01
C GLU A 58 4.84 -0.84 -26.49
N ALA A 59 5.49 -1.91 -26.07
CA ALA A 59 6.89 -1.94 -25.70
C ALA A 59 7.74 -2.31 -26.95
N VAL A 60 8.96 -1.81 -27.00
CA VAL A 60 9.91 -2.15 -28.08
C VAL A 60 11.03 -2.98 -27.48
N GLU A 61 11.33 -4.13 -28.11
CA GLU A 61 12.42 -5.02 -27.67
C GLU A 61 13.74 -4.26 -27.49
N GLY A 62 14.37 -4.45 -26.33
CA GLY A 62 15.65 -3.84 -25.99
C GLY A 62 15.60 -2.33 -25.68
N GLN A 63 14.43 -1.72 -25.61
CA GLN A 63 14.29 -0.31 -25.19
C GLN A 63 13.69 -0.22 -23.78
N PRO A 64 14.09 0.80 -22.97
CA PRO A 64 13.47 1.02 -21.67
C PRO A 64 11.97 1.22 -21.77
N TYR A 65 11.22 0.54 -20.93
CA TYR A 65 9.77 0.61 -20.84
C TYR A 65 9.34 0.73 -19.38
N GLN A 66 8.41 1.61 -19.08
CA GLN A 66 7.99 1.88 -17.72
C GLN A 66 6.53 1.49 -17.49
N LEU A 67 6.29 0.76 -16.42
CA LEU A 67 4.99 0.52 -15.82
C LEU A 67 4.90 1.32 -14.53
N ARG A 68 3.80 2.03 -14.33
CA ARG A 68 3.54 2.78 -13.11
C ARG A 68 2.31 2.21 -12.42
N CYS A 69 2.44 1.91 -11.15
CA CYS A 69 1.34 1.53 -10.27
C CYS A 69 1.13 2.63 -9.24
N SER A 70 -0.12 2.93 -8.96
CA SER A 70 -0.47 3.88 -7.91
C SER A 70 -1.64 3.39 -7.06
N SER A 71 -1.65 3.85 -5.81
CA SER A 71 -2.76 3.65 -4.87
C SER A 71 -2.88 4.87 -3.98
N ARG A 72 -4.10 5.26 -3.66
CA ARG A 72 -4.38 6.44 -2.85
C ARG A 72 -4.79 6.08 -1.43
N GLY A 73 -4.31 6.87 -0.47
CA GLY A 73 -4.69 6.74 0.95
C GLY A 73 -4.01 5.55 1.64
N GLY A 74 -4.66 5.07 2.68
CA GLY A 74 -4.11 4.05 3.58
C GLY A 74 -3.39 4.64 4.79
N SER A 75 -3.50 3.95 5.93
CA SER A 75 -2.78 4.29 7.16
C SER A 75 -2.30 3.00 7.83
N PRO A 76 -0.98 2.77 7.84
CA PRO A 76 0.11 3.53 7.20
C PRO A 76 0.03 3.54 5.67
N SER A 77 0.85 4.40 5.04
CA SER A 77 1.00 4.43 3.58
C SER A 77 1.34 3.04 3.05
N PRO A 78 0.76 2.61 1.92
CA PRO A 78 0.93 1.24 1.44
C PRO A 78 2.32 0.95 0.90
N ASP A 79 2.65 -0.34 0.89
CA ASP A 79 3.72 -0.93 0.11
C ASP A 79 3.17 -1.39 -1.23
N ILE A 80 3.94 -1.18 -2.30
CA ILE A 80 3.61 -1.60 -3.66
C ILE A 80 4.68 -2.59 -4.12
N THR A 81 4.24 -3.78 -4.56
CA THR A 81 5.12 -4.86 -5.00
C THR A 81 4.74 -5.27 -6.42
N TRP A 82 5.74 -5.49 -7.26
CA TRP A 82 5.55 -5.98 -8.62
C TRP A 82 5.98 -7.42 -8.75
N THR A 83 5.20 -8.19 -9.52
CA THR A 83 5.53 -9.57 -9.90
C THR A 83 5.32 -9.76 -11.40
N ARG A 84 5.97 -10.81 -11.99
CA ARG A 84 5.94 -11.11 -13.43
C ARG A 84 5.49 -12.55 -13.67
N GLY A 85 4.49 -12.72 -14.51
CA GLY A 85 3.93 -14.02 -14.88
C GLY A 85 3.46 -14.80 -13.67
N LEU A 86 3.85 -16.05 -13.56
CA LEU A 86 3.51 -16.93 -12.43
C LEU A 86 4.50 -16.87 -11.27
N SER A 87 5.48 -15.96 -11.33
CA SER A 87 6.50 -15.84 -10.29
C SER A 87 5.98 -14.92 -9.17
N ASP A 88 6.11 -15.37 -7.92
CA ASP A 88 5.84 -14.56 -6.74
C ASP A 88 7.05 -13.76 -6.26
N LEU A 89 8.18 -13.84 -6.99
CA LEU A 89 9.38 -13.07 -6.65
C LEU A 89 9.16 -11.59 -6.99
N PRO A 90 9.37 -10.68 -6.03
CA PRO A 90 9.20 -9.27 -6.26
C PRO A 90 10.25 -8.71 -7.21
N LEU A 91 9.80 -7.87 -8.13
CA LEU A 91 10.67 -7.11 -9.03
C LEU A 91 11.15 -5.83 -8.36
N PRO A 92 12.40 -5.41 -8.58
CA PRO A 92 12.90 -4.14 -8.07
C PRO A 92 12.20 -2.97 -8.77
N ALA A 93 11.62 -2.08 -7.98
CA ALA A 93 10.92 -0.91 -8.50
C ALA A 93 11.14 0.30 -7.59
N ASN A 94 11.06 1.49 -8.16
CA ASN A 94 11.19 2.74 -7.43
C ASN A 94 9.84 3.12 -6.81
N VAL A 95 9.77 3.14 -5.47
CA VAL A 95 8.56 3.49 -4.73
C VAL A 95 8.68 4.90 -4.14
N THR A 96 7.69 5.74 -4.44
CA THR A 96 7.56 7.08 -3.86
C THR A 96 6.34 7.11 -2.95
N LYS A 97 6.57 7.40 -1.67
CA LYS A 97 5.53 7.56 -0.66
C LYS A 97 5.45 9.02 -0.23
N SER A 98 4.26 9.54 -0.09
CA SER A 98 4.04 10.84 0.56
C SER A 98 3.67 10.63 2.02
N SER A 99 4.06 11.58 2.86
CA SER A 99 3.62 11.65 4.27
C SER A 99 2.24 12.27 4.41
N ASP A 100 1.73 12.89 3.37
CA ASP A 100 0.45 13.57 3.41
C ASP A 100 -0.70 12.56 3.48
N LYS A 101 -1.69 12.94 4.24
CA LYS A 101 -2.93 12.23 4.41
C LYS A 101 -3.66 12.12 3.07
N ASP A 102 -4.09 10.90 2.73
CA ASP A 102 -4.78 10.60 1.47
C ASP A 102 -3.92 10.81 0.20
N ALA A 103 -2.61 10.99 0.37
CA ALA A 103 -1.68 11.09 -0.73
C ALA A 103 -1.58 9.79 -1.54
N GLU A 104 -1.18 9.94 -2.77
CA GLU A 104 -0.92 8.83 -3.66
C GLU A 104 0.46 8.23 -3.38
N THR A 105 0.52 6.93 -3.16
CA THR A 105 1.76 6.14 -3.21
C THR A 105 1.92 5.62 -4.64
N THR A 106 3.09 5.80 -5.22
CA THR A 106 3.38 5.36 -6.58
C THR A 106 4.61 4.49 -6.62
N SER A 107 4.61 3.51 -7.53
CA SER A 107 5.75 2.66 -7.83
C SER A 107 5.99 2.62 -9.33
N VAL A 108 7.22 2.83 -9.74
CA VAL A 108 7.65 2.78 -11.15
C VAL A 108 8.56 1.57 -11.32
N LEU A 109 8.11 0.63 -12.15
CA LEU A 109 8.88 -0.51 -12.59
C LEU A 109 9.46 -0.17 -13.97
N GLU A 110 10.78 -0.18 -14.08
CA GLU A 110 11.49 -0.03 -15.35
C GLU A 110 12.00 -1.39 -15.81
N ILE A 111 11.66 -1.74 -17.05
CA ILE A 111 12.06 -3.00 -17.68
C ILE A 111 12.70 -2.73 -19.03
N ILE A 112 13.53 -3.65 -19.49
CA ILE A 112 14.01 -3.73 -20.86
C ILE A 112 13.39 -4.98 -21.47
N PRO A 113 12.25 -4.84 -22.19
CA PRO A 113 11.50 -5.98 -22.69
C PRO A 113 12.31 -6.80 -23.70
N ARG A 114 12.12 -8.11 -23.64
CA ARG A 114 12.61 -9.07 -24.62
C ARG A 114 11.42 -9.72 -25.32
N LYS A 115 11.68 -10.46 -26.38
CA LYS A 115 10.65 -11.18 -27.13
C LYS A 115 9.81 -12.12 -26.24
N GLU A 116 10.44 -12.76 -25.26
CA GLU A 116 9.76 -13.62 -24.29
C GLU A 116 8.88 -12.89 -23.28
N ASP A 117 8.89 -11.57 -23.29
CA ASP A 117 7.99 -10.75 -22.47
C ASP A 117 6.68 -10.40 -23.20
N ASP A 118 6.56 -10.76 -24.50
CA ASP A 118 5.34 -10.53 -25.23
C ASP A 118 4.17 -11.32 -24.66
N GLY A 119 3.09 -10.65 -24.35
CA GLY A 119 1.91 -11.23 -23.71
C GLY A 119 2.07 -11.57 -22.22
N VAL A 120 3.24 -11.33 -21.61
CA VAL A 120 3.46 -11.62 -20.19
C VAL A 120 2.70 -10.64 -19.32
N GLU A 121 2.05 -11.17 -18.27
CA GLU A 121 1.35 -10.40 -17.25
C GLU A 121 2.33 -9.83 -16.24
N TYR A 122 2.19 -8.53 -15.96
CA TYR A 122 2.81 -7.86 -14.82
C TYR A 122 1.74 -7.48 -13.83
N ARG A 123 1.91 -7.87 -12.57
CA ARG A 123 0.96 -7.62 -11.49
C ARG A 123 1.56 -6.66 -10.47
N CYS A 124 0.75 -5.72 -10.05
CA CYS A 124 1.04 -4.78 -8.98
C CYS A 124 0.13 -5.10 -7.78
N ASP A 125 0.71 -5.44 -6.67
CA ASP A 125 0.04 -5.71 -5.41
C ASP A 125 0.28 -4.57 -4.43
N VAL A 126 -0.82 -4.09 -3.81
CA VAL A 126 -0.82 -2.99 -2.85
C VAL A 126 -1.26 -3.52 -1.49
N SER A 127 -0.45 -3.30 -0.47
CA SER A 127 -0.74 -3.79 0.88
C SER A 127 -0.30 -2.83 1.97
N ASN A 128 -0.93 -2.91 3.14
CA ASN A 128 -0.47 -2.29 4.36
C ASN A 128 -0.93 -3.11 5.59
N ARG A 129 -0.61 -2.66 6.79
CA ARG A 129 -0.99 -3.36 8.04
C ARG A 129 -2.49 -3.43 8.30
N ALA A 130 -3.32 -2.67 7.59
CA ALA A 130 -4.77 -2.74 7.73
C ALA A 130 -5.39 -3.92 6.97
N ILE A 131 -4.65 -4.50 6.01
CA ILE A 131 -5.09 -5.65 5.23
C ILE A 131 -4.64 -6.92 5.95
N THR A 132 -5.59 -7.60 6.59
CA THR A 132 -5.33 -8.85 7.35
C THR A 132 -5.54 -10.12 6.52
N SER A 133 -6.10 -9.99 5.33
CA SER A 133 -6.34 -11.10 4.39
C SER A 133 -5.50 -10.91 3.13
N PRO A 134 -5.08 -12.01 2.46
CA PRO A 134 -4.33 -11.93 1.19
C PRO A 134 -5.15 -11.42 0.00
N MET A 135 -6.30 -10.80 0.22
CA MET A 135 -6.95 -9.98 -0.79
C MET A 135 -6.11 -8.72 -1.01
N SER A 136 -5.00 -8.91 -1.72
CA SER A 136 -4.27 -7.81 -2.30
C SER A 136 -5.23 -7.06 -3.23
N SER A 137 -5.35 -5.76 -3.04
CA SER A 137 -5.96 -4.88 -4.02
C SER A 137 -4.98 -4.79 -5.20
N GLY A 138 -4.82 -5.90 -5.92
CA GLY A 138 -3.91 -6.03 -7.03
C GLY A 138 -4.54 -5.56 -8.35
N SER A 139 -3.70 -5.08 -9.25
CA SER A 139 -4.04 -4.83 -10.65
C SER A 139 -2.99 -5.49 -11.52
N SER A 140 -3.40 -6.00 -12.68
CA SER A 140 -2.47 -6.62 -13.62
C SER A 140 -2.61 -6.05 -15.02
N ILE A 141 -1.54 -6.18 -15.82
CA ILE A 141 -1.49 -5.74 -17.19
C ILE A 141 -0.57 -6.65 -18.01
N ASN A 142 -1.02 -7.00 -19.22
CA ASN A 142 -0.16 -7.67 -20.19
C ASN A 142 0.54 -6.62 -21.06
N ILE A 143 1.82 -6.84 -21.33
CA ILE A 143 2.56 -5.99 -22.26
C ILE A 143 2.59 -6.64 -23.65
N SER A 144 2.56 -5.80 -24.68
CA SER A 144 2.81 -6.21 -26.06
C SER A 144 4.19 -5.72 -26.48
N VAL A 145 5.03 -6.62 -27.00
CA VAL A 145 6.41 -6.30 -27.34
C VAL A 145 6.61 -6.37 -28.85
N ASN A 146 6.93 -5.23 -29.44
CA ASN A 146 7.33 -5.15 -30.84
C ASN A 146 8.81 -5.55 -31.00
N CYS A 147 9.04 -6.65 -31.70
CA CYS A 147 10.39 -7.10 -32.03
C CYS A 147 11.00 -6.23 -33.14
N LYS A 148 12.27 -5.87 -33.00
CA LYS A 148 13.04 -5.27 -34.08
C LYS A 148 13.43 -6.36 -35.09
N TYR A 149 12.81 -6.34 -36.24
CA TYR A 149 13.30 -7.19 -37.38
C TYR A 149 14.51 -6.50 -38.01
N ASN A 150 15.67 -7.10 -37.88
CA ASN A 150 16.79 -6.76 -38.74
C ASN A 150 16.62 -7.57 -40.01
N PHE A 151 16.08 -6.99 -41.08
CA PHE A 151 16.22 -7.58 -42.42
C PHE A 151 17.70 -7.47 -42.83
N VAL A 152 18.41 -8.56 -42.82
CA VAL A 152 19.70 -8.67 -43.53
C VAL A 152 19.34 -8.97 -44.97
N LEU A 153 19.51 -7.99 -45.86
CA LEU A 153 19.43 -8.14 -47.31
C LEU A 153 20.71 -8.76 -47.83
#